data_fd6ab0dbf1fea8797dd934448a8f963b
#
_entry.id   fd6ab0dbf1fea8797dd934448a8f963b
#
_cell.length_a   1.000
_cell.length_b   1.000
_cell.length_c   1.000
_cell.angle_alpha   90.00
_cell.angle_beta   90.00
_cell.angle_gamma   90.00
#
_symmetry.space_group_name_H-M   'P 1'
#
loop_
_entity.id
_entity.type
_entity.pdbx_description
1 polymer ?
#
loop_
_entity_poly.entity_id
_entity_poly.type
_entity_poly.pdbx_seq_one_letter_code
_entity_poly.pdbx_strand_id
1 'polypeptide(L)'
;MLNEFKSKLENGEFVYGVFVKTSDPMFNEIIGISGYDYVILDTEHGPTDIENQQNNIRACELRGILPIVRVPYIDDNVIGKALDIGAMGIQISQIRCAEDVKKVIKYAKFYPEGERGVCRFVRAADYSSLNRNAFFKKENEKIIIIQLEGKEAIDNLDEILEVDG
;
A
#
# COMPACT_ATOMS: atom_id res chain seq x y z
N MET A 1 -13.25 3.37 4.02
CA MET A 1 -11.82 3.21 4.39
C MET A 1 -10.91 4.17 3.63
N LEU A 2 -10.48 3.87 2.37
CA LEU A 2 -9.47 4.69 1.68
C LEU A 2 -9.85 6.17 1.56
N ASN A 3 -11.06 6.48 1.08
CA ASN A 3 -11.53 7.87 0.94
C ASN A 3 -11.66 8.58 2.30
N GLU A 4 -12.09 7.88 3.32
CA GLU A 4 -12.19 8.40 4.68
C GLU A 4 -10.82 8.72 5.26
N PHE A 5 -9.86 7.81 5.07
CA PHE A 5 -8.47 8.01 5.48
C PHE A 5 -7.84 9.24 4.78
N LYS A 6 -8.01 9.34 3.45
CA LYS A 6 -7.54 10.51 2.69
C LYS A 6 -8.19 11.80 3.18
N SER A 7 -9.50 11.78 3.41
CA SER A 7 -10.23 12.95 3.91
C SER A 7 -9.72 13.42 5.27
N LYS A 8 -9.39 12.50 6.19
CA LYS A 8 -8.76 12.86 7.47
C LYS A 8 -7.44 13.59 7.26
N LEU A 9 -6.56 13.06 6.38
CA LEU A 9 -5.28 13.71 6.08
C LEU A 9 -5.46 15.08 5.43
N GLU A 10 -6.36 15.22 4.47
CA GLU A 10 -6.67 16.49 3.80
C GLU A 10 -7.23 17.55 4.77
N ASN A 11 -7.97 17.12 5.79
CA ASN A 11 -8.50 17.99 6.85
C ASN A 11 -7.46 18.31 7.94
N GLY A 12 -6.24 17.75 7.86
CA GLY A 12 -5.20 17.94 8.87
C GLY A 12 -5.47 17.17 10.17
N GLU A 13 -6.32 16.15 10.13
CA GLU A 13 -6.61 15.28 11.27
C GLU A 13 -5.46 14.29 11.50
N PHE A 14 -5.25 13.92 12.76
CA PHE A 14 -4.30 12.84 13.08
C PHE A 14 -4.87 11.49 12.69
N VAL A 15 -4.02 10.64 12.10
CA VAL A 15 -4.30 9.22 11.84
C VAL A 15 -3.27 8.37 12.58
N TYR A 16 -3.74 7.28 13.19
CA TYR A 16 -2.91 6.40 14.00
C TYR A 16 -2.80 5.04 13.36
N GLY A 17 -1.57 4.54 13.23
CA GLY A 17 -1.31 3.22 12.68
C GLY A 17 -0.20 2.49 13.40
N VAL A 18 -0.07 1.20 13.12
CA VAL A 18 0.93 0.34 13.75
C VAL A 18 1.52 -0.64 12.74
N PHE A 19 2.81 -0.96 12.91
CA PHE A 19 3.47 -2.04 12.16
C PHE A 19 3.05 -3.41 12.70
N VAL A 20 2.68 -4.31 11.79
CA VAL A 20 2.29 -5.69 12.10
C VAL A 20 3.26 -6.65 11.42
N LYS A 21 3.94 -7.47 12.23
CA LYS A 21 4.95 -8.46 11.80
C LYS A 21 4.49 -9.91 12.02
N THR A 22 3.28 -10.12 12.51
CA THR A 22 2.71 -11.46 12.73
C THR A 22 1.91 -11.94 11.53
N SER A 23 1.86 -13.25 11.34
CA SER A 23 0.99 -13.89 10.35
C SER A 23 -0.43 -14.14 10.87
N ASP A 24 -0.70 -13.94 12.17
CA ASP A 24 -2.01 -14.19 12.77
C ASP A 24 -2.97 -13.02 12.52
N PRO A 25 -4.05 -13.21 11.74
CA PRO A 25 -5.02 -12.16 11.42
C PRO A 25 -5.77 -11.62 12.65
N MET A 26 -5.86 -12.38 13.75
CA MET A 26 -6.53 -11.95 14.99
C MET A 26 -5.96 -10.62 15.51
N PHE A 27 -4.63 -10.41 15.38
CA PHE A 27 -4.01 -9.15 15.81
C PHE A 27 -4.56 -7.94 15.05
N ASN A 28 -4.81 -8.07 13.74
CA ASN A 28 -5.39 -6.99 12.95
C ASN A 28 -6.84 -6.69 13.37
N GLU A 29 -7.60 -7.71 13.76
CA GLU A 29 -8.94 -7.49 14.31
C GLU A 29 -8.89 -6.73 15.64
N ILE A 30 -7.97 -7.10 16.55
CA ILE A 30 -7.77 -6.42 17.84
C ILE A 30 -7.36 -4.97 17.61
N ILE A 31 -6.42 -4.71 16.69
CA ILE A 31 -5.97 -3.36 16.32
C ILE A 31 -7.16 -2.52 15.83
N GLY A 32 -8.01 -3.08 14.97
CA GLY A 32 -9.20 -2.38 14.49
C GLY A 32 -10.21 -2.05 15.60
N ILE A 33 -10.45 -2.99 16.52
CA ILE A 33 -11.30 -2.76 17.70
C ILE A 33 -10.72 -1.68 18.62
N SER A 34 -9.38 -1.55 18.65
CA SER A 34 -8.68 -0.54 19.46
C SER A 34 -8.72 0.87 18.86
N GLY A 35 -9.32 1.05 17.68
CA GLY A 35 -9.55 2.37 17.08
C GLY A 35 -8.40 2.92 16.25
N TYR A 36 -7.49 2.08 15.78
CA TYR A 36 -6.47 2.49 14.81
C TYR A 36 -7.08 2.73 13.42
N ASP A 37 -6.52 3.67 12.68
CA ASP A 37 -6.96 4.02 11.32
C ASP A 37 -6.36 3.12 10.25
N TYR A 38 -5.12 2.69 10.46
CA TYR A 38 -4.40 1.85 9.49
C TYR A 38 -3.40 0.89 10.16
N VAL A 39 -2.97 -0.09 9.40
CA VAL A 39 -1.84 -0.96 9.73
C VAL A 39 -0.83 -0.99 8.59
N ILE A 40 0.45 -1.15 8.92
CA ILE A 40 1.51 -1.47 7.97
C ILE A 40 1.86 -2.93 8.16
N LEU A 41 1.40 -3.76 7.21
CA LEU A 41 1.70 -5.18 7.14
C LEU A 41 3.13 -5.35 6.60
N ASP A 42 4.05 -5.76 7.45
CA ASP A 42 5.48 -5.70 7.19
C ASP A 42 5.99 -6.98 6.51
N THR A 43 6.32 -6.89 5.22
CA THR A 43 6.96 -7.99 4.48
C THR A 43 8.47 -7.80 4.30
N GLU A 44 9.03 -6.70 4.78
CA GLU A 44 10.49 -6.47 4.77
C GLU A 44 11.16 -7.17 5.95
N HIS A 45 10.65 -6.95 7.17
CA HIS A 45 11.22 -7.50 8.40
C HIS A 45 10.27 -8.43 9.15
N GLY A 46 9.09 -8.69 8.60
CA GLY A 46 8.13 -9.65 9.14
C GLY A 46 8.33 -11.04 8.53
N PRO A 47 8.16 -12.13 9.29
CA PRO A 47 8.31 -13.51 8.80
C PRO A 47 7.03 -13.98 8.10
N THR A 48 6.45 -13.17 7.22
CA THR A 48 5.15 -13.44 6.60
C THR A 48 5.28 -13.52 5.08
N ASP A 49 4.51 -14.41 4.47
CA ASP A 49 4.40 -14.56 3.02
C ASP A 49 3.16 -13.84 2.47
N ILE A 50 3.00 -13.88 1.16
CA ILE A 50 1.91 -13.18 0.46
C ILE A 50 0.53 -13.74 0.79
N GLU A 51 0.41 -15.04 1.08
CA GLU A 51 -0.85 -15.68 1.45
C GLU A 51 -1.29 -15.26 2.86
N ASN A 52 -0.36 -15.21 3.81
CA ASN A 52 -0.60 -14.69 5.14
C ASN A 52 -1.01 -13.21 5.09
N GLN A 53 -0.36 -12.41 4.26
CA GLN A 53 -0.73 -11.01 4.10
C GLN A 53 -2.14 -10.84 3.51
N GLN A 54 -2.56 -11.70 2.60
CA GLN A 54 -3.94 -11.68 2.10
C GLN A 54 -4.97 -11.97 3.22
N ASN A 55 -4.66 -12.85 4.17
CA ASN A 55 -5.52 -13.11 5.31
C ASN A 55 -5.51 -11.94 6.31
N ASN A 56 -4.37 -11.32 6.54
CA ASN A 56 -4.25 -10.10 7.34
C ASN A 56 -5.09 -8.96 6.76
N ILE A 57 -5.06 -8.76 5.44
CA ILE A 57 -5.87 -7.76 4.73
C ILE A 57 -7.37 -8.02 4.94
N ARG A 58 -7.83 -9.29 4.86
CA ARG A 58 -9.24 -9.64 5.14
C ARG A 58 -9.66 -9.25 6.55
N ALA A 59 -8.80 -9.49 7.54
CA ALA A 59 -9.06 -9.10 8.93
C ALA A 59 -9.14 -7.58 9.10
N CYS A 60 -8.26 -6.83 8.43
CA CYS A 60 -8.32 -5.37 8.41
C CYS A 60 -9.63 -4.85 7.83
N GLU A 61 -10.04 -5.38 6.69
CA GLU A 61 -11.29 -4.98 6.02
C GLU A 61 -12.52 -5.30 6.87
N LEU A 62 -12.53 -6.44 7.58
CA LEU A 62 -13.61 -6.82 8.50
C LEU A 62 -13.80 -5.76 9.61
N ARG A 63 -12.74 -5.08 10.00
CA ARG A 63 -12.76 -4.07 11.07
C ARG A 63 -12.73 -2.63 10.54
N GLY A 64 -12.69 -2.43 9.24
CA GLY A 64 -12.71 -1.10 8.64
C GLY A 64 -11.40 -0.32 8.77
N ILE A 65 -10.27 -0.98 9.11
CA ILE A 65 -8.94 -0.36 9.14
C ILE A 65 -8.21 -0.52 7.81
N LEU A 66 -7.40 0.48 7.44
CA LEU A 66 -6.73 0.53 6.15
C LEU A 66 -5.49 -0.38 6.13
N PRO A 67 -5.42 -1.43 5.29
CA PRO A 67 -4.22 -2.26 5.15
C PRO A 67 -3.24 -1.66 4.15
N ILE A 68 -2.05 -1.31 4.63
CA ILE A 68 -0.89 -0.91 3.83
C ILE A 68 0.12 -2.05 3.90
N VAL A 69 0.71 -2.48 2.78
CA VAL A 69 1.76 -3.49 2.77
C VAL A 69 3.11 -2.82 2.59
N ARG A 70 4.04 -3.01 3.53
CA ARG A 70 5.43 -2.61 3.33
C ARG A 70 6.14 -3.67 2.51
N VAL A 71 6.67 -3.27 1.35
CA VAL A 71 7.45 -4.12 0.45
C VAL A 71 8.94 -3.82 0.58
N PRO A 72 9.81 -4.84 0.47
CA PRO A 72 11.23 -4.71 0.84
C PRO A 72 12.09 -3.98 -0.20
N TYR A 73 11.65 -3.89 -1.45
CA TYR A 73 12.40 -3.27 -2.54
C TYR A 73 11.52 -2.93 -3.74
N ILE A 74 12.06 -2.12 -4.64
CA ILE A 74 11.38 -1.67 -5.87
C ILE A 74 11.43 -2.78 -6.91
N ASP A 75 10.34 -3.54 -7.02
CA ASP A 75 10.18 -4.62 -7.99
C ASP A 75 8.72 -4.70 -8.44
N ASP A 76 8.48 -4.82 -9.74
CA ASP A 76 7.15 -4.80 -10.34
C ASP A 76 6.26 -5.96 -9.87
N ASN A 77 6.86 -7.15 -9.70
CA ASN A 77 6.14 -8.34 -9.24
C ASN A 77 5.77 -8.25 -7.76
N VAL A 78 6.69 -7.74 -6.91
CA VAL A 78 6.46 -7.61 -5.47
C VAL A 78 5.39 -6.55 -5.22
N ILE A 79 5.52 -5.39 -5.85
CA ILE A 79 4.53 -4.30 -5.77
C ILE A 79 3.17 -4.76 -6.33
N GLY A 80 3.18 -5.36 -7.52
CA GLY A 80 1.97 -5.87 -8.17
C GLY A 80 1.23 -6.89 -7.31
N LYS A 81 1.94 -7.87 -6.73
CA LYS A 81 1.34 -8.89 -5.85
C LYS A 81 0.75 -8.29 -4.57
N ALA A 82 1.44 -7.35 -3.92
CA ALA A 82 0.91 -6.68 -2.74
C ALA A 82 -0.42 -5.96 -3.04
N LEU A 83 -0.51 -5.30 -4.19
CA LEU A 83 -1.73 -4.63 -4.62
C LEU A 83 -2.82 -5.62 -5.06
N ASP A 84 -2.47 -6.72 -5.73
CA ASP A 84 -3.40 -7.74 -6.23
C ASP A 84 -4.11 -8.50 -5.12
N ILE A 85 -3.43 -8.75 -3.99
CA ILE A 85 -4.06 -9.36 -2.80
C ILE A 85 -5.00 -8.41 -2.05
N GLY A 86 -5.10 -7.14 -2.46
CA GLY A 86 -6.07 -6.18 -1.94
C GLY A 86 -5.51 -5.13 -0.98
N ALA A 87 -4.18 -4.96 -0.87
CA ALA A 87 -3.64 -3.83 -0.12
C ALA A 87 -4.25 -2.51 -0.61
N MET A 88 -4.58 -1.61 0.30
CA MET A 88 -5.13 -0.28 -0.01
C MET A 88 -4.04 0.79 -0.11
N GLY A 89 -2.81 0.42 0.18
CA GLY A 89 -1.61 1.19 -0.03
C GLY A 89 -0.39 0.29 0.05
N ILE A 90 0.73 0.83 -0.38
CA ILE A 90 2.06 0.22 -0.25
C ILE A 90 3.01 1.20 0.40
N GLN A 91 3.95 0.67 1.18
CA GLN A 91 5.10 1.43 1.67
C GLN A 91 6.36 0.81 1.08
N ILE A 92 7.20 1.63 0.45
CA ILE A 92 8.44 1.18 -0.18
C ILE A 92 9.62 1.65 0.64
N SER A 93 10.46 0.70 1.04
CA SER A 93 11.71 0.97 1.78
C SER A 93 12.82 1.45 0.84
N GLN A 94 13.83 2.08 1.43
CA GLN A 94 15.12 2.39 0.81
C GLN A 94 15.03 3.23 -0.48
N ILE A 95 14.11 4.16 -0.55
CA ILE A 95 14.05 5.16 -1.62
C ILE A 95 15.23 6.11 -1.46
N ARG A 96 15.92 6.42 -2.56
CA ARG A 96 17.15 7.21 -2.57
C ARG A 96 17.08 8.48 -3.40
N CYS A 97 16.29 8.46 -4.49
CA CYS A 97 16.19 9.56 -5.44
C CYS A 97 14.83 9.62 -6.13
N ALA A 98 14.57 10.68 -6.88
CA ALA A 98 13.35 10.86 -7.65
C ALA A 98 13.08 9.73 -8.67
N GLU A 99 14.12 9.14 -9.26
CA GLU A 99 13.96 8.02 -10.19
C GLU A 99 13.42 6.76 -9.52
N ASP A 100 13.77 6.51 -8.26
CA ASP A 100 13.19 5.41 -7.49
C ASP A 100 11.70 5.62 -7.26
N VAL A 101 11.28 6.85 -6.91
CA VAL A 101 9.86 7.21 -6.75
C VAL A 101 9.09 7.01 -8.05
N LYS A 102 9.61 7.49 -9.18
CA LYS A 102 9.00 7.30 -10.50
C LYS A 102 8.84 5.82 -10.86
N LYS A 103 9.82 4.97 -10.53
CA LYS A 103 9.71 3.51 -10.72
C LYS A 103 8.61 2.91 -9.85
N VAL A 104 8.49 3.33 -8.60
CA VAL A 104 7.42 2.86 -7.70
C VAL A 104 6.06 3.20 -8.29
N ILE A 105 5.84 4.45 -8.70
CA ILE A 105 4.59 4.90 -9.33
C ILE A 105 4.29 4.08 -10.59
N LYS A 106 5.30 3.92 -11.46
CA LYS A 106 5.21 3.13 -12.69
C LYS A 106 4.72 1.69 -12.43
N TYR A 107 5.22 1.04 -11.37
CA TYR A 107 4.88 -0.35 -11.03
C TYR A 107 3.59 -0.47 -10.21
N ALA A 108 3.20 0.58 -9.49
CA ALA A 108 2.01 0.56 -8.65
C ALA A 108 0.72 0.94 -9.40
N LYS A 109 0.81 1.82 -10.38
CA LYS A 109 -0.35 2.37 -11.09
C LYS A 109 -0.56 1.73 -12.47
N PHE A 110 -1.82 1.65 -12.89
CA PHE A 110 -2.18 1.25 -14.25
C PHE A 110 -2.04 2.42 -15.23
N TYR A 111 -1.94 2.10 -16.52
CA TYR A 111 -1.95 3.09 -17.59
C TYR A 111 -3.17 4.04 -17.48
N PRO A 112 -3.01 5.37 -17.74
CA PRO A 112 -1.82 6.05 -18.25
C PRO A 112 -0.82 6.49 -17.18
N GLU A 113 -1.12 6.37 -15.88
CA GLU A 113 -0.29 6.85 -14.78
C GLU A 113 0.91 5.95 -14.48
N GLY A 114 0.85 4.68 -14.91
CA GLY A 114 1.91 3.70 -14.72
C GLY A 114 1.83 2.55 -15.74
N GLU A 115 2.58 1.48 -15.46
CA GLU A 115 2.70 0.30 -16.34
C GLU A 115 2.43 -1.01 -15.58
N ARG A 116 1.74 -0.97 -14.43
CA ARG A 116 1.39 -2.19 -13.66
C ARG A 116 0.68 -3.22 -14.54
N GLY A 117 1.14 -4.47 -14.49
CA GLY A 117 0.53 -5.59 -15.18
C GLY A 117 -0.93 -5.82 -14.76
N VAL A 118 -1.81 -6.08 -15.71
CA VAL A 118 -3.24 -6.22 -15.44
C VAL A 118 -3.63 -7.68 -15.31
N CYS A 119 -4.08 -8.07 -14.11
CA CYS A 119 -4.88 -9.26 -13.92
C CYS A 119 -6.18 -8.89 -13.23
N ARG A 120 -7.33 -9.28 -13.79
CA ARG A 120 -8.63 -9.01 -13.17
C ARG A 120 -9.16 -10.16 -12.34
N PHE A 121 -8.57 -11.35 -12.44
CA PHE A 121 -8.96 -12.50 -11.62
C PHE A 121 -8.13 -12.56 -10.33
N VAL A 122 -8.07 -11.41 -9.65
CA VAL A 122 -7.36 -11.20 -8.38
C VAL A 122 -8.31 -10.58 -7.34
N ARG A 123 -7.94 -10.65 -6.07
CA ARG A 123 -8.76 -10.16 -4.97
C ARG A 123 -9.08 -8.66 -5.08
N ALA A 124 -8.12 -7.83 -5.46
CA ALA A 124 -8.30 -6.38 -5.64
C ALA A 124 -9.42 -6.03 -6.65
N ALA A 125 -9.63 -6.89 -7.66
CA ALA A 125 -10.68 -6.76 -8.66
C ALA A 125 -11.97 -7.52 -8.30
N ASP A 126 -12.08 -8.01 -7.06
CA ASP A 126 -13.16 -8.87 -6.60
C ASP A 126 -13.39 -10.03 -7.59
N TYR A 127 -12.30 -10.67 -8.00
CA TYR A 127 -12.27 -11.80 -8.94
C TYR A 127 -13.05 -11.54 -10.23
N SER A 128 -12.86 -10.36 -10.80
CA SER A 128 -13.50 -9.86 -12.04
C SER A 128 -14.97 -9.40 -11.88
N SER A 129 -15.55 -9.39 -10.68
CA SER A 129 -16.91 -8.92 -10.46
C SER A 129 -17.03 -7.40 -10.57
N LEU A 130 -15.96 -6.66 -10.26
CA LEU A 130 -15.96 -5.20 -10.37
C LEU A 130 -16.02 -4.73 -11.83
N ASN A 131 -16.77 -3.62 -12.06
CA ASN A 131 -16.70 -2.93 -13.34
C ASN A 131 -15.26 -2.56 -13.69
N ARG A 132 -14.86 -2.75 -14.96
CA ARG A 132 -13.48 -2.52 -15.41
C ARG A 132 -12.96 -1.13 -15.10
N ASN A 133 -13.71 -0.10 -15.46
CA ASN A 133 -13.28 1.28 -15.31
C ASN A 133 -13.23 1.69 -13.82
N ALA A 134 -14.19 1.23 -13.03
CA ALA A 134 -14.22 1.44 -11.58
C ALA A 134 -13.00 0.77 -10.90
N PHE A 135 -12.62 -0.42 -11.35
CA PHE A 135 -11.43 -1.12 -10.87
C PHE A 135 -10.16 -0.31 -11.11
N PHE A 136 -9.89 0.09 -12.36
CA PHE A 136 -8.68 0.85 -12.67
C PHE A 136 -8.60 2.18 -11.92
N LYS A 137 -9.71 2.92 -11.86
CA LYS A 137 -9.76 4.16 -11.09
C LYS A 137 -9.44 3.93 -9.62
N LYS A 138 -10.11 2.97 -8.98
CA LYS A 138 -9.90 2.64 -7.56
C LYS A 138 -8.46 2.23 -7.27
N GLU A 139 -7.85 1.45 -8.16
CA GLU A 139 -6.48 0.97 -7.96
C GLU A 139 -5.44 2.08 -8.12
N ASN A 140 -5.64 3.01 -9.07
CA ASN A 140 -4.73 4.15 -9.25
C ASN A 140 -4.85 5.20 -8.12
N GLU A 141 -5.93 5.17 -7.34
CA GLU A 141 -6.12 6.03 -6.16
C GLU A 141 -5.47 5.49 -4.88
N LYS A 142 -4.86 4.30 -4.90
CA LYS A 142 -4.21 3.69 -3.74
C LYS A 142 -3.02 4.52 -3.25
N ILE A 143 -2.76 4.41 -1.94
CA ILE A 143 -1.70 5.19 -1.27
C ILE A 143 -0.34 4.57 -1.59
N ILE A 144 0.62 5.43 -1.89
CA ILE A 144 2.04 5.08 -2.01
C ILE A 144 2.80 5.87 -0.95
N ILE A 145 3.46 5.17 -0.04
CA ILE A 145 4.31 5.76 1.01
C ILE A 145 5.76 5.51 0.65
N ILE A 146 6.52 6.58 0.55
CA ILE A 146 7.96 6.56 0.28
C ILE A 146 8.70 6.63 1.61
N GLN A 147 9.50 5.60 1.93
CA GLN A 147 10.29 5.55 3.15
C GLN A 147 11.70 6.06 2.88
N LEU A 148 12.04 7.20 3.48
CA LEU A 148 13.34 7.84 3.39
C LEU A 148 14.16 7.52 4.65
N GLU A 149 15.21 6.72 4.51
CA GLU A 149 15.95 6.18 5.66
C GLU A 149 17.49 6.25 5.52
N GLY A 150 17.96 6.70 4.37
CA GLY A 150 19.38 6.84 4.09
C GLY A 150 19.83 8.28 3.89
N LYS A 151 21.14 8.56 4.08
CA LYS A 151 21.70 9.89 3.82
C LYS A 151 21.40 10.37 2.38
N GLU A 152 21.52 9.48 1.40
CA GLU A 152 21.29 9.77 -0.02
C GLU A 152 19.85 10.27 -0.26
N ALA A 153 18.86 9.67 0.40
CA ALA A 153 17.46 10.10 0.31
C ALA A 153 17.25 11.52 0.87
N ILE A 154 17.96 11.85 1.95
CA ILE A 154 17.89 13.19 2.56
C ILE A 154 18.60 14.22 1.68
N ASP A 155 19.75 13.87 1.11
CA ASP A 155 20.48 14.75 0.20
C ASP A 155 19.66 15.05 -1.09
N ASN A 156 18.78 14.12 -1.51
CA ASN A 156 17.92 14.22 -2.70
C ASN A 156 16.46 14.57 -2.36
N LEU A 157 16.17 15.02 -1.14
CA LEU A 157 14.81 15.22 -0.65
C LEU A 157 13.99 16.17 -1.53
N ASP A 158 14.59 17.29 -1.96
CA ASP A 158 13.89 18.30 -2.76
C ASP A 158 13.41 17.71 -4.10
N GLU A 159 14.25 16.97 -4.81
CA GLU A 159 13.86 16.32 -6.07
C GLU A 159 12.84 15.19 -5.88
N ILE A 160 12.89 14.48 -4.75
CA ILE A 160 11.91 13.45 -4.40
C ILE A 160 10.53 14.07 -4.19
N LEU A 161 10.47 15.21 -3.51
CA LEU A 161 9.21 15.93 -3.21
C LEU A 161 8.58 16.58 -4.43
N GLU A 162 9.35 16.80 -5.54
CA GLU A 162 8.82 17.31 -6.79
C GLU A 162 8.13 16.25 -7.67
N VAL A 163 8.20 14.98 -7.30
CA VAL A 163 7.57 13.90 -8.07
C VAL A 163 6.09 13.84 -7.80
N ASP A 164 5.28 14.07 -8.84
CA ASP A 164 3.83 13.89 -8.81
C ASP A 164 3.43 12.39 -8.79
N GLY A 165 2.39 12.00 -7.97
CA GLY A 165 1.85 10.66 -8.10
C GLY A 165 1.29 9.94 -6.87
#